data_4589bd370bcb114c3281f4281d1599bb
#
_entry.id   4589bd370bcb114c3281f4281d1599bb
#
_cell.length_a   1.000
_cell.length_b   1.000
_cell.length_c   1.000
_cell.angle_alpha   90.00
_cell.angle_beta   90.00
_cell.angle_gamma   90.00
#
_symmetry.space_group_name_H-M   'P 1'
#
loop_
_entity.id
_entity.type
_entity.pdbx_description
1 polymer ?
#
loop_
_entity_poly.entity_id
_entity_poly.type
_entity_poly.pdbx_seq_one_letter_code
_entity_poly.pdbx_strand_id
1 'polypeptide(L)'
;VRSSAASDVYKRQAAAVQLLKRIHEIELYEFKEAIKQINEYKMEINDYLDIMMIWFRDILLYKATTDVNGLIFKDEVYDIKKQASKSSYSGIEAILEALEKAKVRLTANVNFDLVMELLLLTIKEN
;
A
#
# COMPACT_ATOMS: atom_id res chain seq x y z
N VAL A 1 -15.21 -19.50 14.32
CA VAL A 1 -14.58 -19.74 13.01
C VAL A 1 -14.81 -18.56 12.07
N ARG A 2 -16.07 -18.17 11.90
CA ARG A 2 -16.39 -17.02 11.03
C ARG A 2 -15.86 -15.72 11.59
N SER A 3 -15.91 -15.53 12.92
CA SER A 3 -15.36 -14.34 13.54
C SER A 3 -13.84 -14.31 13.41
N SER A 4 -13.18 -15.47 13.38
CA SER A 4 -11.75 -15.57 13.12
C SER A 4 -11.41 -15.07 11.71
N ALA A 5 -12.16 -15.50 10.71
CA ALA A 5 -11.95 -15.08 9.32
C ALA A 5 -12.16 -13.57 9.17
N ALA A 6 -13.23 -13.05 9.75
CA ALA A 6 -13.50 -11.60 9.73
C ALA A 6 -12.42 -10.82 10.46
N SER A 7 -11.94 -11.35 11.60
CA SER A 7 -10.87 -10.74 12.36
C SER A 7 -9.56 -10.72 11.57
N ASP A 8 -9.26 -11.77 10.81
CA ASP A 8 -8.05 -11.84 9.99
C ASP A 8 -8.08 -10.83 8.85
N VAL A 9 -9.24 -10.66 8.21
CA VAL A 9 -9.41 -9.63 7.15
C VAL A 9 -9.20 -8.24 7.74
N TYR A 10 -9.79 -7.97 8.91
CA TYR A 10 -9.63 -6.69 9.57
C TYR A 10 -8.17 -6.43 9.95
N LYS A 11 -7.47 -7.44 10.49
CA LYS A 11 -6.06 -7.32 10.87
C LYS A 11 -5.19 -7.04 9.67
N ARG A 12 -5.45 -7.71 8.55
CA ARG A 12 -4.69 -7.51 7.31
C ARG A 12 -4.87 -6.08 6.82
N GLN A 13 -6.10 -5.59 6.78
CA GLN A 13 -6.37 -4.22 6.35
C GLN A 13 -5.71 -3.22 7.29
N ALA A 14 -5.84 -3.41 8.59
CA ALA A 14 -5.23 -2.53 9.58
C ALA A 14 -3.71 -2.50 9.46
N ALA A 15 -3.09 -3.66 9.26
CA ALA A 15 -1.63 -3.74 9.09
C ALA A 15 -1.18 -2.99 7.85
N ALA A 16 -1.88 -3.17 6.73
CA ALA A 16 -1.55 -2.47 5.49
C ALA A 16 -1.69 -0.96 5.65
N VAL A 17 -2.79 -0.50 6.27
CA VAL A 17 -3.03 0.93 6.48
C VAL A 17 -1.97 1.54 7.39
N GLN A 18 -1.57 0.85 8.45
CA GLN A 18 -0.53 1.35 9.35
C GLN A 18 0.80 1.55 8.62
N LEU A 19 1.16 0.63 7.75
CA LEU A 19 2.35 0.78 6.94
C LEU A 19 2.21 1.94 5.94
N LEU A 20 1.07 2.01 5.26
CA LEU A 20 0.82 3.04 4.24
C LEU A 20 0.87 4.45 4.81
N LYS A 21 0.42 4.66 6.04
CA LYS A 21 0.45 5.97 6.68
C LYS A 21 1.86 6.54 6.82
N ARG A 22 2.87 5.67 6.94
CA ARG A 22 4.26 6.09 7.17
C ARG A 22 5.21 5.68 6.05
N ILE A 23 4.68 5.15 4.95
CA ILE A 23 5.50 4.49 3.93
C ILE A 23 6.55 5.41 3.30
N HIS A 24 6.26 6.69 3.15
CA HIS A 24 7.23 7.65 2.61
C HIS A 24 8.30 8.07 3.62
N GLU A 25 8.07 7.80 4.89
CA GLU A 25 8.94 8.23 5.97
C GLU A 25 9.86 7.12 6.49
N ILE A 26 9.59 5.86 6.14
CA ILE A 26 10.44 4.76 6.60
C ILE A 26 11.81 4.85 5.92
N GLU A 27 12.85 4.55 6.70
CA GLU A 27 14.22 4.55 6.18
C GLU A 27 14.53 3.22 5.51
N LEU A 28 15.55 3.22 4.65
CA LEU A 28 15.94 1.99 3.93
C LEU A 28 16.25 0.84 4.87
N TYR A 29 16.87 1.13 6.03
CA TYR A 29 17.19 0.07 7.00
C TYR A 29 15.94 -0.55 7.63
N GLU A 30 14.79 0.12 7.54
CA GLU A 30 13.52 -0.39 8.06
C GLU A 30 12.80 -1.30 7.07
N PHE A 31 13.23 -1.33 5.81
CA PHE A 31 12.58 -2.13 4.77
C PHE A 31 12.52 -3.61 5.13
N LYS A 32 13.61 -4.12 5.70
CA LYS A 32 13.68 -5.54 6.07
C LYS A 32 12.56 -5.91 7.05
N GLU A 33 12.34 -5.06 8.06
CA GLU A 33 11.29 -5.30 9.05
C GLU A 33 9.90 -5.14 8.42
N ALA A 34 9.73 -4.14 7.57
CA ALA A 34 8.45 -3.92 6.87
C ALA A 34 8.11 -5.14 5.99
N ILE A 35 9.09 -5.66 5.26
CA ILE A 35 8.89 -6.84 4.40
C ILE A 35 8.56 -8.07 5.25
N LYS A 36 9.21 -8.22 6.40
CA LYS A 36 8.91 -9.32 7.32
C LYS A 36 7.46 -9.27 7.77
N GLN A 37 6.95 -8.07 8.08
CA GLN A 37 5.55 -7.88 8.46
C GLN A 37 4.60 -8.21 7.31
N ILE A 38 4.92 -7.77 6.09
CA ILE A 38 4.12 -8.08 4.91
C ILE A 38 4.11 -9.59 4.65
N ASN A 39 5.24 -10.25 4.90
CA ASN A 39 5.37 -11.69 4.67
C ASN A 39 4.40 -12.50 5.53
N GLU A 40 3.93 -11.96 6.65
CA GLU A 40 2.90 -12.61 7.46
C GLU A 40 1.59 -12.79 6.69
N TYR A 41 1.38 -11.98 5.64
CA TYR A 41 0.19 -12.02 4.80
C TYR A 41 0.48 -12.56 3.40
N LYS A 42 1.59 -13.31 3.26
CA LYS A 42 2.04 -13.82 1.98
C LYS A 42 0.98 -14.67 1.26
N MET A 43 0.22 -15.45 2.01
CA MET A 43 -0.82 -16.30 1.42
C MET A 43 -1.96 -15.49 0.81
N GLU A 44 -2.20 -14.28 1.31
CA GLU A 44 -3.23 -13.37 0.81
C GLU A 44 -2.59 -12.10 0.26
N ILE A 45 -1.42 -12.24 -0.36
CA ILE A 45 -0.65 -11.07 -0.79
C ILE A 45 -1.39 -10.22 -1.82
N ASN A 46 -2.18 -10.84 -2.69
CA ASN A 46 -2.95 -10.08 -3.67
C ASN A 46 -3.95 -9.16 -3.00
N ASP A 47 -4.62 -9.65 -1.94
CA ASP A 47 -5.56 -8.82 -1.18
C ASP A 47 -4.83 -7.68 -0.46
N TYR A 48 -3.64 -7.96 0.06
CA TYR A 48 -2.82 -6.94 0.71
C TYR A 48 -2.43 -5.84 -0.29
N LEU A 49 -1.99 -6.24 -1.47
CA LEU A 49 -1.62 -5.28 -2.52
C LEU A 49 -2.83 -4.51 -3.04
N ASP A 50 -4.01 -5.13 -3.06
CA ASP A 50 -5.25 -4.44 -3.43
C ASP A 50 -5.57 -3.33 -2.45
N ILE A 51 -5.36 -3.55 -1.16
CA ILE A 51 -5.56 -2.50 -0.15
C ILE A 51 -4.62 -1.33 -0.42
N MET A 52 -3.36 -1.62 -0.75
CA MET A 52 -2.40 -0.57 -1.10
C MET A 52 -2.83 0.20 -2.34
N MET A 53 -3.37 -0.50 -3.34
CA MET A 53 -3.86 0.15 -4.56
C MET A 53 -5.04 1.08 -4.27
N ILE A 54 -5.96 0.65 -3.41
CA ILE A 54 -7.09 1.49 -3.01
C ILE A 54 -6.60 2.74 -2.29
N TRP A 55 -5.58 2.61 -1.44
CA TRP A 55 -4.98 3.74 -0.74
C TRP A 55 -4.44 4.79 -1.72
N PHE A 56 -3.63 4.37 -2.68
CA PHE A 56 -3.03 5.29 -3.64
C PHE A 56 -4.06 5.82 -4.64
N ARG A 57 -5.11 5.04 -4.94
CA ARG A 57 -6.25 5.53 -5.71
C ARG A 57 -6.97 6.65 -4.96
N ASP A 58 -7.16 6.49 -3.64
CA ASP A 58 -7.75 7.54 -2.82
C ASP A 58 -6.90 8.80 -2.83
N ILE A 59 -5.58 8.65 -2.76
CA ILE A 59 -4.65 9.79 -2.83
C ILE A 59 -4.79 10.51 -4.17
N LEU A 60 -4.84 9.76 -5.26
CA LEU A 60 -4.99 10.34 -6.59
C LEU A 60 -6.32 11.09 -6.72
N LEU A 61 -7.41 10.47 -6.25
CA LEU A 61 -8.73 11.07 -6.29
C LEU A 61 -8.79 12.34 -5.46
N TYR A 62 -8.26 12.31 -4.25
CA TYR A 62 -8.23 13.49 -3.40
C TYR A 62 -7.40 14.61 -4.02
N LYS A 63 -6.24 14.26 -4.59
CA LYS A 63 -5.38 15.23 -5.24
C LYS A 63 -6.10 15.94 -6.39
N ALA A 64 -6.90 15.20 -7.15
CA ALA A 64 -7.61 15.73 -8.31
C ALA A 64 -8.87 16.51 -7.94
N THR A 65 -9.60 16.10 -6.91
CA THR A 65 -10.94 16.63 -6.62
C THR A 65 -11.06 17.36 -5.29
N THR A 66 -10.18 17.09 -4.34
CA THR A 66 -10.27 17.52 -2.93
C THR A 66 -11.58 17.11 -2.26
N ASP A 67 -12.30 16.15 -2.82
CA ASP A 67 -13.57 15.67 -2.29
C ASP A 67 -13.39 14.43 -1.42
N VAL A 68 -13.57 14.60 -0.10
CA VAL A 68 -13.44 13.50 0.87
C VAL A 68 -14.54 12.46 0.70
N ASN A 69 -15.68 12.81 0.13
CA ASN A 69 -16.80 11.88 0.01
C ASN A 69 -16.52 10.76 -0.98
N GLY A 70 -15.58 10.95 -1.90
CA GLY A 70 -15.19 9.93 -2.87
C GLY A 70 -14.19 8.92 -2.34
N LEU A 71 -13.65 9.13 -1.15
CA LEU A 71 -12.62 8.26 -0.59
C LEU A 71 -13.21 6.98 0.00
N ILE A 72 -12.46 5.91 -0.11
CA ILE A 72 -12.79 4.64 0.54
C ILE A 72 -12.32 4.68 1.99
N PHE A 73 -11.09 5.17 2.22
CA PHE A 73 -10.53 5.30 3.57
C PHE A 73 -10.83 6.68 4.15
N LYS A 74 -12.11 6.98 4.35
CA LYS A 74 -12.55 8.30 4.85
C LYS A 74 -11.98 8.65 6.21
N ASP A 75 -11.78 7.65 7.07
CA ASP A 75 -11.23 7.87 8.42
C ASP A 75 -9.76 8.24 8.38
N GLU A 76 -9.10 8.06 7.25
CA GLU A 76 -7.68 8.30 7.07
C GLU A 76 -7.40 9.55 6.24
N VAL A 77 -8.36 10.45 6.15
CA VAL A 77 -8.26 11.64 5.28
C VAL A 77 -7.04 12.50 5.60
N TYR A 78 -6.65 12.59 6.87
CA TYR A 78 -5.49 13.39 7.25
C TYR A 78 -4.22 12.91 6.54
N ASP A 79 -3.96 11.60 6.61
CA ASP A 79 -2.77 11.02 5.98
C ASP A 79 -2.87 11.02 4.46
N ILE A 80 -4.06 10.78 3.93
CA ILE A 80 -4.31 10.83 2.47
C ILE A 80 -4.02 12.23 1.94
N LYS A 81 -4.52 13.25 2.62
CA LYS A 81 -4.28 14.65 2.26
C LYS A 81 -2.79 14.98 2.30
N LYS A 82 -2.10 14.54 3.35
CA LYS A 82 -0.68 14.76 3.51
C LYS A 82 0.12 14.16 2.35
N GLN A 83 -0.18 12.92 2.00
CA GLN A 83 0.51 12.24 0.91
C GLN A 83 0.14 12.83 -0.45
N ALA A 84 -1.10 13.24 -0.63
CA ALA A 84 -1.54 13.88 -1.87
C ALA A 84 -0.77 15.18 -2.13
N SER A 85 -0.43 15.93 -1.08
CA SER A 85 0.32 17.16 -1.23
C SER A 85 1.81 16.92 -1.51
N LYS A 86 2.33 15.78 -1.09
CA LYS A 86 3.75 15.44 -1.28
C LYS A 86 4.04 14.78 -2.63
N SER A 87 3.13 13.94 -3.11
CA SER A 87 3.34 13.15 -4.32
C SER A 87 2.80 13.85 -5.55
N SER A 88 3.54 13.78 -6.65
CA SER A 88 3.06 14.28 -7.94
C SER A 88 2.10 13.27 -8.57
N TYR A 89 1.33 13.72 -9.57
CA TYR A 89 0.47 12.81 -10.32
C TYR A 89 1.27 11.68 -10.95
N SER A 90 2.40 12.01 -11.57
CA SER A 90 3.26 11.00 -12.19
C SER A 90 3.84 10.04 -11.16
N GLY A 91 4.15 10.54 -9.97
CA GLY A 91 4.62 9.69 -8.87
C GLY A 91 3.56 8.70 -8.42
N ILE A 92 2.33 9.15 -8.27
CA ILE A 92 1.22 8.28 -7.88
C ILE A 92 0.96 7.22 -8.96
N GLU A 93 0.99 7.63 -10.23
CA GLU A 93 0.85 6.69 -11.35
C GLU A 93 1.94 5.63 -11.34
N ALA A 94 3.19 6.04 -11.06
CA ALA A 94 4.31 5.11 -10.96
C ALA A 94 4.10 4.10 -9.84
N ILE A 95 3.55 4.54 -8.71
CA ILE A 95 3.25 3.65 -7.59
C ILE A 95 2.17 2.64 -7.97
N LEU A 96 1.08 3.09 -8.57
CA LEU A 96 0.00 2.21 -9.00
C LEU A 96 0.49 1.17 -10.01
N GLU A 97 1.33 1.60 -10.94
CA GLU A 97 1.94 0.70 -11.92
C GLU A 97 2.87 -0.30 -11.25
N ALA A 98 3.64 0.15 -10.26
CA ALA A 98 4.54 -0.74 -9.52
C ALA A 98 3.76 -1.82 -8.76
N LEU A 99 2.60 -1.48 -8.21
CA LEU A 99 1.74 -2.45 -7.53
C LEU A 99 1.22 -3.51 -8.51
N GLU A 100 0.82 -3.10 -9.71
CA GLU A 100 0.40 -4.04 -10.75
C GLU A 100 1.56 -4.97 -11.14
N LYS A 101 2.76 -4.41 -11.33
CA LYS A 101 3.94 -5.20 -11.67
C LYS A 101 4.31 -6.19 -10.56
N ALA A 102 4.15 -5.77 -9.30
CA ALA A 102 4.43 -6.65 -8.18
C ALA A 102 3.52 -7.89 -8.21
N LYS A 103 2.23 -7.71 -8.50
CA LYS A 103 1.30 -8.83 -8.64
C LYS A 103 1.74 -9.79 -9.75
N VAL A 104 2.12 -9.27 -10.89
CA VAL A 104 2.57 -10.08 -12.03
C VAL A 104 3.82 -10.87 -11.66
N ARG A 105 4.79 -10.21 -11.02
CA ARG A 105 6.05 -10.85 -10.63
C ARG A 105 5.83 -11.97 -9.60
N LEU A 106 4.95 -11.74 -8.64
CA LEU A 106 4.64 -12.76 -7.64
C LEU A 106 3.93 -13.95 -8.26
N THR A 107 3.03 -13.72 -9.21
CA THR A 107 2.38 -14.79 -9.95
C THR A 107 3.40 -15.60 -10.76
N ALA A 108 4.45 -14.95 -11.24
CA ALA A 108 5.54 -15.60 -11.99
C ALA A 108 6.62 -16.19 -11.08
N ASN A 109 6.36 -16.29 -9.78
CA ASN A 109 7.27 -16.86 -8.78
C ASN A 109 8.60 -16.14 -8.65
N VAL A 110 8.62 -14.83 -8.89
CA VAL A 110 9.80 -14.01 -8.59
C VAL A 110 9.94 -13.94 -7.07
N ASN A 111 11.18 -13.87 -6.58
CA ASN A 111 11.48 -13.85 -5.15
C ASN A 111 10.66 -12.78 -4.43
N PHE A 112 9.95 -13.20 -3.38
CA PHE A 112 9.04 -12.34 -2.63
C PHE A 112 9.74 -11.11 -2.05
N ASP A 113 10.86 -11.31 -1.38
CA ASP A 113 11.57 -10.21 -0.73
C ASP A 113 12.05 -9.19 -1.75
N LEU A 114 12.56 -9.66 -2.89
CA LEU A 114 13.01 -8.77 -3.95
C LEU A 114 11.85 -7.96 -4.52
N VAL A 115 10.71 -8.59 -4.77
CA VAL A 115 9.53 -7.89 -5.28
C VAL A 115 9.09 -6.81 -4.31
N MET A 116 9.06 -7.13 -3.01
CA MET A 116 8.66 -6.18 -1.98
C MET A 116 9.66 -5.03 -1.84
N GLU A 117 10.96 -5.32 -1.91
CA GLU A 117 11.99 -4.28 -1.86
C GLU A 117 11.83 -3.29 -2.99
N LEU A 118 11.65 -3.79 -4.23
CA LEU A 118 11.45 -2.93 -5.39
C LEU A 118 10.20 -2.09 -5.26
N LEU A 119 9.12 -2.69 -4.76
CA LEU A 119 7.85 -2.00 -4.56
C LEU A 119 8.00 -0.87 -3.53
N LEU A 120 8.53 -1.19 -2.35
CA LEU A 120 8.68 -0.20 -1.29
C LEU A 120 9.61 0.93 -1.70
N LEU A 121 10.68 0.61 -2.41
CA LEU A 121 11.60 1.62 -2.92
C LEU A 121 10.90 2.57 -3.90
N THR A 122 10.12 2.02 -4.82
CA THR A 122 9.36 2.83 -5.77
C THR A 122 8.38 3.75 -5.05
N ILE A 123 7.69 3.24 -4.04
CA ILE A 123 6.74 4.06 -3.28
C ILE A 123 7.48 5.16 -2.54
N LYS A 124 8.59 4.83 -1.88
CA LYS A 124 9.36 5.82 -1.13
C LYS A 124 9.88 6.96 -2.01
N GLU A 125 10.29 6.63 -3.23
CA GLU A 125 10.85 7.62 -4.16
C GLU A 125 9.79 8.50 -4.83
N ASN A 126 8.53 8.14 -4.74
CA ASN A 126 7.43 8.83 -5.40
C ASN A 126 6.37 9.34 -4.45
#